data_d36fc4c0cf667964b49db6f690e424cf
#
_entry.id   d36fc4c0cf667964b49db6f690e424cf
#
_cell.length_a   1.000
_cell.length_b   1.000
_cell.length_c   1.000
_cell.angle_alpha   90.00
_cell.angle_beta   90.00
_cell.angle_gamma   90.00
#
_symmetry.space_group_name_H-M   'P 1'
#
loop_
_entity.id
_entity.type
_entity.pdbx_description
1 polymer ?
#
loop_
_entity_poly.entity_id
_entity_poly.type
_entity_poly.pdbx_seq_one_letter_code
_entity_poly.pdbx_strand_id
1 'polypeptide(L)'
;LLRHLERELSWYRKNPVEGWNRTVYLHRDGLTLLEAQPLNSPQLKNVPIVVASASMTADQVQDFFPGRRVTVIEPDLEVPSGVRVVQYLDKGFGKTSLLQSELDFMRAKRELERIQQRYPGQKVGCVTHKAAAERFRGYLPEVEFLNFYGQRGSNALKDSRALVVMGTPCPNPEGLRRQAEAFYADDRKLQNYSVLRSHVVKVDGEQLEVPYRVMGDRRLSSWLDARREQELFQAVGRARLYDTVDGAYQYPLFESEREGGKKLACTVYAF
;
A
#
# COMPACT_ATOMS: atom_id res chain seq x y z
N LEU A 1 -15.63 -23.81 -16.41
CA LEU A 1 -15.41 -23.22 -17.73
C LEU A 1 -16.71 -22.84 -18.43
N LEU A 2 -17.64 -23.79 -18.67
CA LEU A 2 -18.91 -23.53 -19.36
C LEU A 2 -19.70 -22.38 -18.71
N ARG A 3 -19.87 -22.41 -17.40
CA ARG A 3 -20.57 -21.35 -16.64
C ARG A 3 -19.92 -19.97 -16.86
N HIS A 4 -18.59 -19.87 -16.91
CA HIS A 4 -17.90 -18.60 -17.17
C HIS A 4 -18.13 -18.14 -18.61
N LEU A 5 -18.08 -19.05 -19.58
CA LEU A 5 -18.35 -18.72 -20.97
C LEU A 5 -19.80 -18.31 -21.21
N GLU A 6 -20.76 -18.96 -20.58
CA GLU A 6 -22.17 -18.57 -20.62
C GLU A 6 -22.40 -17.17 -20.03
N ARG A 7 -21.74 -16.85 -18.91
CA ARG A 7 -21.78 -15.53 -18.30
C ARG A 7 -21.19 -14.46 -19.23
N GLU A 8 -20.02 -14.71 -19.81
CA GLU A 8 -19.40 -13.80 -20.78
C GLU A 8 -20.26 -13.61 -22.01
N LEU A 9 -20.86 -14.67 -22.57
CA LEU A 9 -21.78 -14.60 -23.70
C LEU A 9 -23.04 -13.81 -23.37
N SER A 10 -23.62 -14.05 -22.19
CA SER A 10 -24.80 -13.33 -21.73
C SER A 10 -24.48 -11.82 -21.58
N TRP A 11 -23.31 -11.51 -21.02
CA TRP A 11 -22.87 -10.15 -20.85
C TRP A 11 -22.62 -9.48 -22.22
N TYR A 12 -21.92 -10.14 -23.14
CA TYR A 12 -21.65 -9.65 -24.49
C TYR A 12 -22.94 -9.37 -25.28
N ARG A 13 -23.94 -10.23 -25.18
CA ARG A 13 -25.23 -10.03 -25.84
C ARG A 13 -25.94 -8.75 -25.37
N LYS A 14 -25.76 -8.39 -24.11
CA LYS A 14 -26.33 -7.17 -23.52
C LYS A 14 -25.50 -5.92 -23.83
N ASN A 15 -24.18 -6.09 -24.04
CA ASN A 15 -23.22 -5.00 -24.19
C ASN A 15 -22.25 -5.25 -25.36
N PRO A 16 -22.74 -5.36 -26.60
CA PRO A 16 -21.95 -5.81 -27.76
C PRO A 16 -20.78 -4.86 -28.11
N VAL A 17 -20.89 -3.59 -27.77
CA VAL A 17 -19.89 -2.55 -28.06
C VAL A 17 -18.68 -2.65 -27.10
N GLU A 18 -18.84 -3.24 -25.93
CA GLU A 18 -17.79 -3.27 -24.90
C GLU A 18 -16.82 -4.45 -25.03
N GLY A 19 -17.11 -5.40 -25.92
CA GLY A 19 -16.20 -6.53 -26.25
C GLY A 19 -16.20 -7.67 -25.24
N TRP A 20 -15.28 -8.62 -25.43
CA TRP A 20 -15.12 -9.85 -24.64
C TRP A 20 -14.02 -9.72 -23.57
N ASN A 21 -13.80 -10.78 -22.82
CA ASN A 21 -12.68 -11.01 -21.90
C ASN A 21 -12.69 -10.17 -20.63
N ARG A 22 -13.77 -10.30 -19.86
CA ARG A 22 -13.83 -9.71 -18.51
C ARG A 22 -13.35 -10.66 -17.41
N THR A 23 -13.73 -11.93 -17.50
CA THR A 23 -13.43 -12.95 -16.48
C THR A 23 -12.72 -14.18 -17.06
N VAL A 24 -12.65 -14.31 -18.38
CA VAL A 24 -11.98 -15.40 -19.07
C VAL A 24 -10.82 -14.81 -19.90
N TYR A 25 -9.61 -15.28 -19.64
CA TYR A 25 -8.40 -14.84 -20.33
C TYR A 25 -7.68 -16.04 -20.92
N LEU A 26 -7.49 -16.03 -22.25
CA LEU A 26 -6.67 -17.00 -22.95
C LEU A 26 -5.24 -16.50 -23.03
N HIS A 27 -4.30 -17.30 -22.56
CA HIS A 27 -2.87 -17.07 -22.63
C HIS A 27 -2.21 -18.11 -23.53
N ARG A 28 -0.97 -17.83 -23.89
CA ARG A 28 -0.15 -18.77 -24.68
C ARG A 28 -0.03 -20.14 -23.99
N ASP A 29 0.05 -20.14 -22.68
CA ASP A 29 0.33 -21.32 -21.86
C ASP A 29 -0.91 -21.82 -21.09
N GLY A 30 -2.11 -21.28 -21.37
CA GLY A 30 -3.32 -21.72 -20.69
C GLY A 30 -4.47 -20.73 -20.65
N LEU A 31 -5.45 -21.09 -19.85
CA LEU A 31 -6.68 -20.33 -19.63
C LEU A 31 -6.74 -19.86 -18.18
N THR A 32 -6.95 -18.58 -17.97
CA THR A 32 -7.22 -18.01 -16.64
C THR A 32 -8.69 -17.66 -16.52
N LEU A 33 -9.33 -18.19 -15.49
CA LEU A 33 -10.68 -17.83 -15.10
C LEU A 33 -10.61 -16.99 -13.84
N LEU A 34 -11.27 -15.84 -13.84
CA LEU A 34 -11.39 -14.97 -12.68
C LEU A 34 -12.82 -15.03 -12.14
N GLU A 35 -12.96 -15.35 -10.88
CA GLU A 35 -14.24 -15.35 -10.20
C GLU A 35 -14.10 -14.64 -8.86
N ALA A 36 -14.87 -13.59 -8.65
CA ALA A 36 -15.08 -13.03 -7.32
C ALA A 36 -16.17 -13.85 -6.64
N GLN A 37 -15.83 -14.45 -5.52
CA GLN A 37 -16.80 -15.09 -4.66
C GLN A 37 -17.14 -14.14 -3.52
N PRO A 38 -18.27 -13.41 -3.58
CA PRO A 38 -18.72 -12.64 -2.45
C PRO A 38 -18.97 -13.61 -1.29
N LEU A 39 -18.54 -13.21 -0.09
CA LEU A 39 -18.72 -13.99 1.13
C LEU A 39 -20.19 -14.01 1.59
N ASN A 40 -21.11 -14.03 0.65
CA ASN A 40 -22.56 -14.07 0.82
C ASN A 40 -23.12 -15.50 0.75
N SER A 41 -22.46 -16.45 1.38
CA SER A 41 -23.06 -17.78 1.46
C SER A 41 -24.37 -17.71 2.26
N PRO A 42 -25.39 -18.50 1.90
CA PRO A 42 -26.64 -18.54 2.65
C PRO A 42 -26.43 -18.83 4.15
N GLN A 43 -25.38 -19.62 4.48
CA GLN A 43 -25.01 -19.95 5.85
C GLN A 43 -24.51 -18.73 6.65
N LEU A 44 -23.94 -17.74 5.98
CA LEU A 44 -23.44 -16.51 6.61
C LEU A 44 -24.48 -15.38 6.65
N LYS A 45 -25.64 -15.55 6.00
CA LYS A 45 -26.62 -14.46 5.81
C LYS A 45 -27.03 -13.77 7.12
N ASN A 46 -27.19 -14.54 8.19
CA ASN A 46 -27.66 -14.06 9.50
C ASN A 46 -26.57 -14.11 10.58
N VAL A 47 -25.32 -14.37 10.21
CA VAL A 47 -24.22 -14.44 11.18
C VAL A 47 -23.55 -13.06 11.25
N PRO A 48 -23.38 -12.48 12.45
CA PRO A 48 -22.55 -11.29 12.62
C PRO A 48 -21.12 -11.58 12.19
N ILE A 49 -20.52 -10.67 11.42
CA ILE A 49 -19.16 -10.82 10.93
C ILE A 49 -18.36 -9.63 11.46
N VAL A 50 -17.25 -9.91 12.10
CA VAL A 50 -16.28 -8.91 12.53
C VAL A 50 -15.06 -9.01 11.63
N VAL A 51 -14.71 -7.89 10.99
CA VAL A 51 -13.50 -7.77 10.18
C VAL A 51 -12.54 -6.87 10.95
N ALA A 52 -11.47 -7.45 11.48
CA ALA A 52 -10.39 -6.71 12.11
C ALA A 52 -9.29 -6.45 11.09
N SER A 53 -9.11 -5.20 10.72
CA SER A 53 -8.07 -4.80 9.77
C SER A 53 -7.58 -3.39 10.08
N ALA A 54 -6.28 -3.19 10.04
CA ALA A 54 -5.67 -1.87 10.20
C ALA A 54 -5.74 -0.99 8.94
N SER A 55 -6.21 -1.53 7.82
CA SER A 55 -6.07 -0.85 6.53
C SER A 55 -7.22 -1.10 5.54
N MET A 56 -8.24 -1.85 5.94
CA MET A 56 -9.39 -2.12 5.08
C MET A 56 -10.44 -1.02 5.25
N THR A 57 -10.93 -0.46 4.16
CA THR A 57 -11.96 0.56 4.19
C THR A 57 -13.38 -0.04 4.28
N ALA A 58 -14.36 0.75 4.72
CA ALA A 58 -15.76 0.34 4.74
C ALA A 58 -16.26 -0.10 3.35
N ASP A 59 -15.86 0.63 2.30
CA ASP A 59 -16.25 0.30 0.92
C ASP A 59 -15.71 -1.07 0.49
N GLN A 60 -14.46 -1.39 0.86
CA GLN A 60 -13.90 -2.71 0.59
C GLN A 60 -14.65 -3.82 1.32
N VAL A 61 -15.02 -3.59 2.58
CA VAL A 61 -15.83 -4.56 3.34
C VAL A 61 -17.19 -4.71 2.69
N GLN A 62 -17.79 -3.62 2.23
CA GLN A 62 -19.09 -3.64 1.54
C GLN A 62 -19.01 -4.42 0.21
N ASP A 63 -17.90 -4.31 -0.52
CA ASP A 63 -17.66 -5.07 -1.75
C ASP A 63 -17.60 -6.58 -1.50
N PHE A 64 -17.00 -7.01 -0.38
CA PHE A 64 -16.96 -8.43 0.01
C PHE A 64 -18.29 -8.95 0.57
N PHE A 65 -19.10 -8.07 1.16
CA PHE A 65 -20.38 -8.41 1.79
C PHE A 65 -21.51 -7.54 1.23
N PRO A 66 -21.84 -7.65 -0.07
CA PRO A 66 -22.86 -6.83 -0.68
C PRO A 66 -24.22 -7.04 0.00
N GLY A 67 -24.93 -5.94 0.23
CA GLY A 67 -26.25 -5.95 0.87
C GLY A 67 -26.25 -6.07 2.40
N ARG A 68 -25.05 -6.10 3.06
CA ARG A 68 -24.95 -6.02 4.51
C ARG A 68 -24.75 -4.59 4.97
N ARG A 69 -25.29 -4.28 6.15
CA ARG A 69 -24.96 -3.02 6.83
C ARG A 69 -23.55 -3.16 7.45
N VAL A 70 -22.65 -2.28 7.05
CA VAL A 70 -21.32 -2.17 7.64
C VAL A 70 -21.33 -1.10 8.71
N THR A 71 -20.87 -1.45 9.91
CA THR A 71 -20.59 -0.48 10.97
C THR A 71 -19.09 -0.43 11.16
N VAL A 72 -18.50 0.75 10.98
CA VAL A 72 -17.05 0.97 11.18
C VAL A 72 -16.85 1.41 12.62
N ILE A 73 -15.90 0.77 13.29
CA ILE A 73 -15.42 1.18 14.62
C ILE A 73 -13.95 1.53 14.42
N GLU A 74 -13.66 2.81 14.35
CA GLU A 74 -12.29 3.31 14.29
C GLU A 74 -11.87 3.70 15.70
N PRO A 75 -10.84 3.03 16.26
CA PRO A 75 -10.27 3.50 17.52
C PRO A 75 -9.58 4.84 17.27
N ASP A 76 -9.78 5.77 18.19
CA ASP A 76 -9.08 7.05 18.20
C ASP A 76 -7.61 6.79 18.59
N LEU A 77 -6.78 6.57 17.59
CA LEU A 77 -5.36 6.29 17.75
C LEU A 77 -4.59 7.60 17.58
N GLU A 78 -4.15 8.18 18.67
CA GLU A 78 -3.21 9.30 18.61
C GLU A 78 -1.86 8.83 18.05
N VAL A 79 -1.28 9.63 17.16
CA VAL A 79 0.11 9.41 16.73
C VAL A 79 1.02 9.56 17.95
N PRO A 80 1.86 8.57 18.25
CA PRO A 80 2.72 8.62 19.43
C PRO A 80 3.58 9.88 19.44
N SER A 81 3.65 10.56 20.55
CA SER A 81 4.44 11.78 20.73
C SER A 81 5.94 11.59 20.48
N GLY A 82 6.42 10.35 20.40
CA GLY A 82 7.82 10.00 20.10
C GLY A 82 8.10 9.67 18.63
N VAL A 83 7.12 9.81 17.74
CA VAL A 83 7.31 9.52 16.31
C VAL A 83 7.38 10.83 15.54
N ARG A 84 8.44 10.96 14.74
CA ARG A 84 8.60 12.07 13.79
C ARG A 84 8.46 11.52 12.38
N VAL A 85 7.64 12.15 11.55
CA VAL A 85 7.52 11.84 10.12
C VAL A 85 8.12 12.99 9.31
N VAL A 86 9.04 12.66 8.41
CA VAL A 86 9.67 13.61 7.49
C VAL A 86 9.35 13.16 6.07
N GLN A 87 8.54 13.92 5.36
CA GLN A 87 8.19 13.63 3.97
C GLN A 87 8.95 14.57 3.03
N TYR A 88 9.65 13.99 2.06
CA TYR A 88 10.30 14.73 0.98
C TYR A 88 9.37 14.82 -0.22
N LEU A 89 8.92 16.02 -0.56
CA LEU A 89 7.99 16.26 -1.66
C LEU A 89 8.70 16.53 -3.00
N ASP A 90 9.97 16.93 -2.94
CA ASP A 90 10.82 17.27 -4.07
C ASP A 90 11.63 16.09 -4.64
N LYS A 91 11.58 14.93 -3.97
CA LYS A 91 12.36 13.75 -4.31
C LYS A 91 11.46 12.53 -4.47
N GLY A 92 11.27 12.10 -5.71
CA GLY A 92 10.55 10.88 -6.02
C GLY A 92 11.50 9.76 -6.43
N PHE A 93 11.55 8.67 -5.64
CA PHE A 93 12.34 7.48 -5.96
C PHE A 93 11.42 6.33 -6.38
N GLY A 94 10.77 6.49 -7.54
CA GLY A 94 9.91 5.47 -8.10
C GLY A 94 10.68 4.22 -8.55
N LYS A 95 9.98 3.08 -8.68
CA LYS A 95 10.58 1.80 -9.10
C LYS A 95 11.43 1.93 -10.36
N THR A 96 10.90 2.59 -11.39
CA THR A 96 11.57 2.75 -12.68
C THR A 96 12.84 3.60 -12.54
N SER A 97 12.80 4.72 -11.83
CA SER A 97 13.95 5.58 -11.63
C SER A 97 15.07 4.87 -10.85
N LEU A 98 14.73 4.14 -9.78
CA LEU A 98 15.71 3.37 -9.00
C LEU A 98 16.37 2.22 -9.77
N LEU A 99 15.71 1.66 -10.78
CA LEU A 99 16.22 0.51 -11.52
C LEU A 99 16.87 0.88 -12.86
N GLN A 100 16.42 1.97 -13.49
CA GLN A 100 16.84 2.33 -14.85
C GLN A 100 17.74 3.59 -14.90
N SER A 101 17.70 4.43 -13.87
CA SER A 101 18.52 5.63 -13.77
C SER A 101 19.61 5.43 -12.74
N GLU A 102 20.87 5.34 -13.19
CA GLU A 102 22.03 5.27 -12.29
C GLU A 102 22.13 6.53 -11.41
N LEU A 103 21.82 7.68 -11.99
CA LEU A 103 21.85 8.95 -11.27
C LEU A 103 20.84 8.96 -10.10
N ASP A 104 19.62 8.51 -10.33
CA ASP A 104 18.58 8.49 -9.29
C ASP A 104 18.89 7.43 -8.23
N PHE A 105 19.43 6.28 -8.65
CA PHE A 105 19.90 5.28 -7.71
C PHE A 105 21.00 5.82 -6.79
N MET A 106 22.01 6.51 -7.35
CA MET A 106 23.09 7.10 -6.57
C MET A 106 22.61 8.24 -5.67
N ARG A 107 21.61 9.00 -6.09
CA ARG A 107 20.96 10.02 -5.24
C ARG A 107 20.26 9.36 -4.05
N ALA A 108 19.46 8.33 -4.33
CA ALA A 108 18.76 7.56 -3.30
C ALA A 108 19.72 6.91 -2.30
N LYS A 109 20.82 6.33 -2.80
CA LYS A 109 21.90 5.77 -1.98
C LYS A 109 22.50 6.82 -1.05
N ARG A 110 22.83 8.01 -1.55
CA ARG A 110 23.38 9.11 -0.74
C ARG A 110 22.41 9.56 0.35
N GLU A 111 21.10 9.59 0.07
CA GLU A 111 20.13 9.93 1.11
C GLU A 111 20.06 8.86 2.21
N LEU A 112 20.13 7.57 1.86
CA LEU A 112 20.23 6.49 2.83
C LEU A 112 21.50 6.58 3.67
N GLU A 113 22.65 6.82 3.06
CA GLU A 113 23.93 7.03 3.75
C GLU A 113 23.85 8.22 4.72
N ARG A 114 23.24 9.32 4.28
CA ARG A 114 23.06 10.53 5.10
C ARG A 114 22.16 10.26 6.31
N ILE A 115 21.08 9.47 6.12
CA ILE A 115 20.23 9.08 7.21
C ILE A 115 20.98 8.16 8.17
N GLN A 116 21.70 7.16 7.65
CA GLN A 116 22.50 6.25 8.47
C GLN A 116 23.55 7.01 9.32
N GLN A 117 24.22 8.00 8.75
CA GLN A 117 25.20 8.84 9.45
C GLN A 117 24.59 9.67 10.60
N ARG A 118 23.28 9.98 10.53
CA ARG A 118 22.57 10.67 11.63
C ARG A 118 22.30 9.78 12.82
N TYR A 119 22.34 8.45 12.62
CA TYR A 119 22.01 7.47 13.66
C TYR A 119 23.16 6.46 13.83
N PRO A 120 24.37 6.90 14.23
CA PRO A 120 25.55 6.05 14.33
C PRO A 120 25.33 4.93 15.37
N GLY A 121 25.62 3.70 14.99
CA GLY A 121 25.45 2.53 15.85
C GLY A 121 24.00 2.13 16.11
N GLN A 122 23.04 2.80 15.49
CA GLN A 122 21.63 2.51 15.63
C GLN A 122 21.06 1.86 14.37
N LYS A 123 20.02 1.08 14.54
CA LYS A 123 19.38 0.38 13.44
C LYS A 123 18.61 1.32 12.52
N VAL A 124 18.94 1.29 11.24
CA VAL A 124 18.22 1.97 10.17
C VAL A 124 17.55 0.93 9.30
N GLY A 125 16.24 1.06 9.11
CA GLY A 125 15.47 0.21 8.22
C GLY A 125 15.03 0.93 6.95
N CYS A 126 14.90 0.19 5.86
CA CYS A 126 14.38 0.73 4.60
C CYS A 126 13.36 -0.22 3.97
N VAL A 127 12.20 0.31 3.62
CA VAL A 127 11.19 -0.40 2.82
C VAL A 127 11.16 0.21 1.43
N THR A 128 11.38 -0.60 0.40
CA THR A 128 11.40 -0.16 -1.00
C THR A 128 10.95 -1.28 -1.94
N HIS A 129 11.13 -1.11 -3.24
CA HIS A 129 10.86 -2.15 -4.23
C HIS A 129 11.88 -3.29 -4.16
N LYS A 130 11.44 -4.55 -4.35
CA LYS A 130 12.29 -5.74 -4.20
C LYS A 130 13.65 -5.64 -4.91
N ALA A 131 13.63 -5.38 -6.21
CA ALA A 131 14.87 -5.27 -6.98
C ALA A 131 15.77 -4.09 -6.55
N ALA A 132 15.18 -2.98 -6.08
CA ALA A 132 15.94 -1.87 -5.52
C ALA A 132 16.56 -2.26 -4.17
N ALA A 133 15.81 -2.94 -3.30
CA ALA A 133 16.34 -3.46 -2.03
C ALA A 133 17.52 -4.41 -2.24
N GLU A 134 17.41 -5.33 -3.20
CA GLU A 134 18.49 -6.25 -3.56
C GLU A 134 19.73 -5.50 -4.04
N ARG A 135 19.56 -4.46 -4.86
CA ARG A 135 20.65 -3.62 -5.34
C ARG A 135 21.30 -2.83 -4.21
N PHE A 136 20.52 -2.20 -3.32
CA PHE A 136 21.04 -1.42 -2.20
C PHE A 136 21.82 -2.27 -1.18
N ARG A 137 21.43 -3.52 -0.92
CA ARG A 137 22.14 -4.41 0.02
C ARG A 137 23.63 -4.59 -0.33
N GLY A 138 23.96 -4.57 -1.63
CA GLY A 138 25.36 -4.63 -2.08
C GLY A 138 26.19 -3.40 -1.72
N TYR A 139 25.57 -2.27 -1.43
CA TYR A 139 26.25 -1.01 -1.10
C TYR A 139 26.11 -0.58 0.36
N LEU A 140 25.03 -0.99 1.02
CA LEU A 140 24.65 -0.55 2.36
C LEU A 140 24.31 -1.77 3.24
N PRO A 141 25.29 -2.62 3.57
CA PRO A 141 25.05 -3.87 4.30
C PRO A 141 24.50 -3.65 5.73
N GLU A 142 24.71 -2.48 6.31
CA GLU A 142 24.25 -2.15 7.67
C GLU A 142 22.79 -1.64 7.70
N VAL A 143 22.19 -1.37 6.55
CA VAL A 143 20.77 -0.99 6.45
C VAL A 143 19.93 -2.25 6.29
N GLU A 144 18.93 -2.40 7.13
CA GLU A 144 18.00 -3.52 7.03
C GLU A 144 16.93 -3.24 5.97
N PHE A 145 16.91 -4.04 4.91
CA PHE A 145 15.99 -3.84 3.79
C PHE A 145 14.83 -4.82 3.79
N LEU A 146 13.62 -4.29 3.74
CA LEU A 146 12.41 -5.02 3.36
C LEU A 146 11.85 -4.49 2.03
N ASN A 147 11.02 -5.27 1.38
CA ASN A 147 10.37 -4.85 0.16
C ASN A 147 8.85 -4.76 0.31
N PHE A 148 8.24 -3.83 -0.41
CA PHE A 148 6.78 -3.77 -0.54
C PHE A 148 6.22 -5.13 -0.94
N TYR A 149 5.05 -5.48 -0.39
CA TYR A 149 4.34 -6.76 -0.56
C TYR A 149 5.06 -7.99 0.01
N GLY A 150 6.34 -7.91 0.36
CA GLY A 150 7.11 -9.00 0.97
C GLY A 150 7.38 -8.83 2.48
N GLN A 151 6.90 -7.74 3.08
CA GLN A 151 7.19 -7.41 4.47
C GLN A 151 6.22 -8.03 5.48
N ARG A 152 5.13 -8.68 5.03
CA ARG A 152 4.11 -9.25 5.91
C ARG A 152 4.69 -10.32 6.84
N GLY A 153 4.38 -10.22 8.12
CA GLY A 153 4.90 -11.14 9.14
C GLY A 153 6.37 -10.93 9.55
N SER A 154 7.12 -10.01 8.90
CA SER A 154 8.51 -9.75 9.26
C SER A 154 8.61 -8.81 10.46
N ASN A 155 9.53 -9.14 11.36
CA ASN A 155 9.95 -8.30 12.48
C ASN A 155 11.34 -7.69 12.26
N ALA A 156 11.90 -7.81 11.05
CA ALA A 156 13.26 -7.36 10.75
C ALA A 156 13.49 -5.87 10.99
N LEU A 157 12.45 -5.05 10.88
CA LEU A 157 12.54 -3.60 11.14
C LEU A 157 12.07 -3.18 12.53
N LYS A 158 11.77 -4.16 13.40
CA LYS A 158 11.47 -3.86 14.80
C LYS A 158 12.66 -3.12 15.41
N ASP A 159 12.38 -2.14 16.25
CA ASP A 159 13.36 -1.32 16.97
C ASP A 159 14.28 -0.48 16.05
N SER A 160 13.87 -0.22 14.81
CA SER A 160 14.59 0.73 13.96
C SER A 160 14.45 2.14 14.49
N ARG A 161 15.57 2.82 14.68
CA ARG A 161 15.62 4.23 15.10
C ARG A 161 15.23 5.19 14.00
N ALA A 162 15.54 4.81 12.77
CA ALA A 162 15.06 5.46 11.56
C ALA A 162 14.47 4.44 10.60
N LEU A 163 13.32 4.74 10.06
CA LEU A 163 12.67 3.98 9.02
C LEU A 163 12.57 4.82 7.76
N VAL A 164 13.10 4.32 6.67
CA VAL A 164 13.02 4.96 5.36
C VAL A 164 11.97 4.21 4.53
N VAL A 165 10.97 4.93 4.03
CA VAL A 165 10.02 4.41 3.05
C VAL A 165 10.36 5.07 1.71
N MET A 166 10.93 4.30 0.80
CA MET A 166 11.47 4.81 -0.46
C MET A 166 10.68 4.32 -1.66
N GLY A 167 10.02 5.24 -2.31
CA GLY A 167 9.13 4.99 -3.43
C GLY A 167 7.68 4.70 -3.02
N THR A 168 6.83 4.63 -4.02
CA THR A 168 5.40 4.35 -3.82
C THR A 168 5.07 2.94 -4.27
N PRO A 169 4.47 2.10 -3.43
CA PRO A 169 4.04 0.78 -3.85
C PRO A 169 3.04 0.92 -5.00
N CYS A 170 3.32 0.25 -6.10
CA CYS A 170 2.44 0.24 -7.25
C CYS A 170 2.14 -1.21 -7.62
N PRO A 171 0.91 -1.69 -7.40
CA PRO A 171 0.52 -3.00 -7.86
C PRO A 171 0.58 -3.05 -9.39
N ASN A 172 0.74 -4.24 -9.95
CA ASN A 172 0.67 -4.42 -11.39
C ASN A 172 -0.71 -3.94 -11.91
N PRO A 173 -0.78 -2.90 -12.76
CA PRO A 173 -2.06 -2.33 -13.21
C PRO A 173 -2.95 -3.36 -13.90
N GLU A 174 -2.36 -4.26 -14.68
CA GLU A 174 -3.10 -5.31 -15.37
C GLU A 174 -3.67 -6.35 -14.39
N GLY A 175 -2.89 -6.75 -13.39
CA GLY A 175 -3.38 -7.65 -12.33
C GLY A 175 -4.49 -7.01 -11.50
N LEU A 176 -4.36 -5.71 -11.18
CA LEU A 176 -5.38 -4.95 -10.49
C LEU A 176 -6.68 -4.86 -11.32
N ARG A 177 -6.54 -4.56 -12.62
CA ARG A 177 -7.66 -4.50 -13.55
C ARG A 177 -8.42 -5.82 -13.61
N ARG A 178 -7.71 -6.94 -13.77
CA ARG A 178 -8.31 -8.27 -13.81
C ARG A 178 -9.07 -8.62 -12.54
N GLN A 179 -8.51 -8.30 -11.38
CA GLN A 179 -9.19 -8.53 -10.11
C GLN A 179 -10.47 -7.69 -10.00
N ALA A 180 -10.40 -6.41 -10.37
CA ALA A 180 -11.57 -5.54 -10.36
C ALA A 180 -12.62 -5.97 -11.40
N GLU A 181 -12.22 -6.43 -12.59
CA GLU A 181 -13.15 -6.97 -13.59
C GLU A 181 -13.90 -8.21 -13.09
N ALA A 182 -13.23 -9.09 -12.33
CA ALA A 182 -13.91 -10.21 -11.70
C ALA A 182 -14.93 -9.76 -10.66
N PHE A 183 -14.57 -8.73 -9.87
CA PHE A 183 -15.43 -8.18 -8.82
C PHE A 183 -16.67 -7.48 -9.40
N TYR A 184 -16.47 -6.68 -10.44
CA TYR A 184 -17.52 -5.90 -11.09
C TYR A 184 -18.02 -6.55 -12.39
N ALA A 185 -17.98 -7.90 -12.45
CA ALA A 185 -18.28 -8.64 -13.67
C ALA A 185 -19.72 -8.44 -14.19
N ASP A 186 -20.66 -8.12 -13.31
CA ASP A 186 -22.07 -7.88 -13.67
C ASP A 186 -22.38 -6.39 -13.84
N ASP A 187 -21.40 -5.51 -13.68
CA ASP A 187 -21.51 -4.09 -13.89
C ASP A 187 -20.95 -3.67 -15.28
N ARG A 188 -21.06 -2.40 -15.63
CA ARG A 188 -20.47 -1.86 -16.86
C ARG A 188 -18.96 -2.12 -16.89
N LYS A 189 -18.39 -2.23 -18.09
CA LYS A 189 -16.96 -2.41 -18.32
C LYS A 189 -16.14 -1.34 -17.62
N LEU A 190 -15.03 -1.75 -16.99
CA LEU A 190 -14.08 -0.86 -16.37
C LEU A 190 -13.30 -0.07 -17.42
N GLN A 191 -13.16 1.23 -17.20
CA GLN A 191 -12.38 2.10 -18.08
C GLN A 191 -10.93 2.14 -17.60
N ASN A 192 -10.03 1.51 -18.36
CA ASN A 192 -8.62 1.39 -18.01
C ASN A 192 -7.79 2.51 -18.63
N TYR A 193 -7.96 3.72 -18.13
CA TYR A 193 -7.06 4.84 -18.43
C TYR A 193 -6.62 5.53 -17.15
N SER A 194 -5.47 6.16 -17.17
CA SER A 194 -4.98 6.93 -16.03
C SER A 194 -5.06 8.42 -16.30
N VAL A 195 -5.40 9.18 -15.27
CA VAL A 195 -5.45 10.64 -15.30
C VAL A 195 -4.52 11.21 -14.23
N LEU A 196 -3.95 12.36 -14.51
CA LEU A 196 -3.22 13.14 -13.52
C LEU A 196 -4.24 14.04 -12.80
N ARG A 197 -4.26 13.99 -11.48
CA ARG A 197 -5.02 14.88 -10.62
C ARG A 197 -4.09 15.57 -9.64
N SER A 198 -4.50 16.69 -9.12
CA SER A 198 -3.81 17.37 -8.04
C SER A 198 -4.56 17.17 -6.72
N HIS A 199 -3.81 16.98 -5.67
CA HIS A 199 -4.31 16.95 -4.30
C HIS A 199 -3.66 18.09 -3.51
N VAL A 200 -4.48 18.84 -2.80
CA VAL A 200 -3.98 19.93 -1.95
C VAL A 200 -3.68 19.37 -0.57
N VAL A 201 -2.41 19.40 -0.19
CA VAL A 201 -1.93 18.98 1.12
C VAL A 201 -1.60 20.23 1.94
N LYS A 202 -2.00 20.27 3.19
CA LYS A 202 -1.59 21.32 4.12
C LYS A 202 -0.34 20.88 4.89
N VAL A 203 0.75 21.64 4.75
CA VAL A 203 2.01 21.40 5.45
C VAL A 203 2.42 22.69 6.11
N ASP A 204 2.59 22.69 7.43
CA ASP A 204 2.98 23.86 8.24
C ASP A 204 2.15 25.13 7.98
N GLY A 205 0.86 24.94 7.66
CA GLY A 205 -0.08 26.03 7.36
C GLY A 205 -0.11 26.46 5.88
N GLU A 206 0.83 26.02 5.08
CA GLU A 206 0.85 26.25 3.64
C GLU A 206 0.07 25.17 2.87
N GLN A 207 -0.53 25.57 1.75
CA GLN A 207 -1.21 24.65 0.84
C GLN A 207 -0.26 24.30 -0.29
N LEU A 208 0.06 23.00 -0.41
CA LEU A 208 0.87 22.45 -1.47
C LEU A 208 0.00 21.63 -2.41
N GLU A 209 0.09 21.92 -3.70
CA GLU A 209 -0.58 21.13 -4.72
C GLU A 209 0.36 20.00 -5.18
N VAL A 210 -0.02 18.75 -4.87
CA VAL A 210 0.77 17.56 -5.20
C VAL A 210 0.09 16.81 -6.34
N PRO A 211 0.72 16.71 -7.52
CA PRO A 211 0.17 15.94 -8.62
C PRO A 211 0.28 14.44 -8.33
N TYR A 212 -0.78 13.71 -8.56
CA TYR A 212 -0.81 12.27 -8.41
C TYR A 212 -1.61 11.60 -9.54
N ARG A 213 -1.21 10.39 -9.87
CA ARG A 213 -1.84 9.61 -10.93
C ARG A 213 -2.90 8.67 -10.36
N VAL A 214 -4.12 8.78 -10.87
CA VAL A 214 -5.26 7.94 -10.51
C VAL A 214 -5.81 7.23 -11.74
N MET A 215 -6.61 6.20 -11.52
CA MET A 215 -7.39 5.58 -12.59
C MET A 215 -8.63 6.44 -12.88
N GLY A 216 -9.00 6.56 -14.15
CA GLY A 216 -10.17 7.32 -14.55
C GLY A 216 -11.48 6.69 -14.10
N ASP A 217 -11.55 5.36 -14.04
CA ASP A 217 -12.67 4.65 -13.44
C ASP A 217 -12.54 4.66 -11.91
N ARG A 218 -13.56 5.21 -11.24
CA ARG A 218 -13.56 5.35 -9.77
C ARG A 218 -13.40 4.02 -9.05
N ARG A 219 -13.96 2.93 -9.58
CA ARG A 219 -13.86 1.58 -9.00
C ARG A 219 -12.41 1.09 -9.02
N LEU A 220 -11.71 1.27 -10.14
CA LEU A 220 -10.28 0.96 -10.24
C LEU A 220 -9.42 1.87 -9.39
N SER A 221 -9.76 3.17 -9.32
CA SER A 221 -9.02 4.11 -8.48
C SER A 221 -9.11 3.74 -7.01
N SER A 222 -10.31 3.45 -6.51
CA SER A 222 -10.52 3.00 -5.12
C SER A 222 -9.68 1.76 -4.78
N TRP A 223 -9.63 0.78 -5.68
CA TRP A 223 -8.82 -0.42 -5.49
C TRP A 223 -7.31 -0.13 -5.50
N LEU A 224 -6.87 0.76 -6.39
CA LEU A 224 -5.47 1.15 -6.48
C LEU A 224 -5.02 1.90 -5.24
N ASP A 225 -5.82 2.88 -4.81
CA ASP A 225 -5.52 3.73 -3.66
C ASP A 225 -5.51 2.89 -2.37
N ALA A 226 -6.51 2.05 -2.18
CA ALA A 226 -6.54 1.12 -1.06
C ALA A 226 -5.31 0.19 -1.00
N ARG A 227 -4.85 -0.34 -2.15
CA ARG A 227 -3.65 -1.19 -2.19
C ARG A 227 -2.38 -0.43 -1.88
N ARG A 228 -2.26 0.83 -2.33
CA ARG A 228 -1.12 1.70 -2.03
C ARG A 228 -1.09 2.07 -0.55
N GLU A 229 -2.19 2.56 -0.04
CA GLU A 229 -2.32 2.99 1.34
C GLU A 229 -2.08 1.84 2.31
N GLN A 230 -2.73 0.69 2.09
CA GLN A 230 -2.50 -0.51 2.90
C GLN A 230 -1.03 -0.89 2.98
N GLU A 231 -0.32 -0.84 1.86
CA GLU A 231 1.07 -1.23 1.81
C GLU A 231 1.98 -0.19 2.47
N LEU A 232 1.67 1.10 2.34
CA LEU A 232 2.38 2.19 3.02
C LEU A 232 2.17 2.13 4.54
N PHE A 233 0.94 1.94 5.00
CA PHE A 233 0.64 1.75 6.42
C PHE A 233 1.38 0.56 7.00
N GLN A 234 1.41 -0.56 6.27
CA GLN A 234 2.17 -1.72 6.69
C GLN A 234 3.67 -1.45 6.72
N ALA A 235 4.21 -0.69 5.76
CA ALA A 235 5.61 -0.30 5.75
C ALA A 235 5.97 0.52 6.99
N VAL A 236 5.21 1.55 7.30
CA VAL A 236 5.41 2.39 8.50
C VAL A 236 5.25 1.59 9.78
N GLY A 237 4.24 0.73 9.85
CA GLY A 237 3.99 -0.12 11.01
C GLY A 237 5.09 -1.17 11.30
N ARG A 238 6.03 -1.40 10.35
CA ARG A 238 7.14 -2.35 10.57
C ARG A 238 8.18 -1.89 11.59
N ALA A 239 8.29 -0.60 11.84
CA ALA A 239 9.13 -0.09 12.92
C ALA A 239 8.55 -0.43 14.32
N ARG A 240 7.32 -0.98 14.36
CA ARG A 240 6.59 -1.26 15.60
C ARG A 240 6.65 -0.08 16.55
N LEU A 241 6.17 1.04 16.06
CA LEU A 241 6.10 2.30 16.79
C LEU A 241 5.24 2.19 18.07
N TYR A 242 4.43 1.13 18.12
CA TYR A 242 3.61 0.77 19.27
C TYR A 242 4.00 -0.62 19.74
N ASP A 243 4.41 -0.75 20.98
CA ASP A 243 4.52 -2.04 21.65
C ASP A 243 3.50 -2.10 22.79
N THR A 244 2.84 -3.23 22.95
CA THR A 244 1.91 -3.44 24.05
C THR A 244 2.61 -4.20 25.15
N VAL A 245 2.78 -3.57 26.31
CA VAL A 245 3.18 -4.25 27.54
C VAL A 245 1.98 -4.19 28.47
N ASP A 246 1.53 -5.35 28.95
CA ASP A 246 0.41 -5.50 29.89
C ASP A 246 -0.92 -4.82 29.43
N GLY A 247 -1.18 -4.83 28.11
CA GLY A 247 -2.39 -4.24 27.54
C GLY A 247 -2.37 -2.71 27.41
N ALA A 248 -1.27 -2.06 27.78
CA ALA A 248 -1.02 -0.66 27.50
C ALA A 248 -0.04 -0.51 26.33
N TYR A 249 -0.28 0.46 25.46
CA TYR A 249 0.67 0.79 24.39
C TYR A 249 1.89 1.47 25.03
N GLN A 250 3.04 0.81 25.01
CA GLN A 250 4.31 1.40 25.39
C GLN A 250 5.14 1.63 24.14
N TYR A 251 5.72 2.82 24.05
CA TYR A 251 6.65 3.17 22.98
C TYR A 251 8.04 2.61 23.32
N PRO A 252 8.80 2.10 22.33
CA PRO A 252 10.20 1.80 22.55
C PRO A 252 10.91 3.10 22.97
N LEU A 253 11.33 3.17 24.23
CA LEU A 253 12.03 4.32 24.81
C LEU A 253 13.51 4.23 24.41
N PHE A 254 13.93 5.00 23.42
CA PHE A 254 15.35 5.19 23.13
C PHE A 254 15.87 6.37 23.97
N GLU A 255 17.01 6.15 24.65
CA GLU A 255 17.46 7.06 25.72
C GLU A 255 18.03 8.41 25.26
N SER A 256 18.29 8.67 23.99
CA SER A 256 19.31 9.66 23.64
C SER A 256 18.89 10.92 22.88
N GLU A 257 17.68 11.07 22.35
CA GLU A 257 17.37 12.30 21.61
C GLU A 257 16.09 12.98 22.08
N ARG A 258 16.25 14.27 22.44
CA ARG A 258 15.15 15.18 22.73
C ARG A 258 15.11 16.26 21.65
N GLU A 259 14.02 16.38 20.93
CA GLU A 259 13.73 17.53 20.11
C GLU A 259 12.58 18.29 20.79
N GLY A 260 12.79 19.56 21.10
CA GLY A 260 11.81 20.36 21.84
C GLY A 260 11.40 19.79 23.22
N GLY A 261 12.31 19.02 23.88
CA GLY A 261 12.06 18.43 25.19
C GLY A 261 11.32 17.09 25.19
N LYS A 262 10.91 16.56 24.02
CA LYS A 262 10.25 15.26 23.89
C LYS A 262 11.23 14.18 23.43
N LYS A 263 11.14 12.98 24.01
CA LYS A 263 11.89 11.82 23.55
C LYS A 263 11.33 11.34 22.20
N LEU A 264 12.19 11.19 21.18
CA LEU A 264 11.83 10.60 19.91
C LEU A 264 12.06 9.08 19.97
N ALA A 265 11.04 8.30 19.66
CA ALA A 265 11.14 6.85 19.56
C ALA A 265 11.66 6.41 18.19
N CYS A 266 11.18 7.02 17.13
CA CYS A 266 11.58 6.70 15.75
C CYS A 266 11.38 7.92 14.85
N THR A 267 12.21 8.05 13.82
CA THR A 267 11.98 9.00 12.74
C THR A 267 11.66 8.24 11.45
N VAL A 268 10.53 8.53 10.83
CA VAL A 268 10.11 7.96 9.55
C VAL A 268 10.44 8.96 8.44
N TYR A 269 11.24 8.56 7.47
CA TYR A 269 11.55 9.32 6.27
C TYR A 269 10.80 8.74 5.08
N ALA A 270 10.00 9.53 4.39
CA ALA A 270 9.24 9.15 3.21
C ALA A 270 9.71 9.93 1.97
N PHE A 271 9.95 9.24 0.86
CA PHE A 271 10.42 9.78 -0.42
C PHE A 271 9.50 9.37 -1.58
#